data_863bbd5ac27f968a7c144986b2db1701
#
_entry.id   863bbd5ac27f968a7c144986b2db1701
#
_cell.length_a   1.000
_cell.length_b   1.000
_cell.length_c   1.000
_cell.angle_alpha   90.00
_cell.angle_beta   90.00
_cell.angle_gamma   90.00
#
_symmetry.space_group_name_H-M   'P 1'
#
loop_
_entity.id
_entity.type
_entity.pdbx_description
1 polymer ?
#
loop_
_entity_poly.entity_id
_entity_poly.type
_entity_poly.pdbx_seq_one_letter_code
_entity_poly.pdbx_strand_id
1 'polypeptide(L)'
;MKNSIKPIKSYLLLWSTQSLSALGSSMTSYALALWLYQSTGSALKAALLTVCSYAPYVLMSIFAGALSDKWNKKRTMLVCDLFAAFTTVAAFLLISADCLEPWHLFLINAMNGLMNTVQQPASEVAATQLIPNKYYQKTGALRSLSQSMNTILTPVLATMLFAFGGLPAVIMVDLTTFSIAFMVLLLFIRIPEPETADKPKETLIESVRSGLSWLKANPLILKLIFFLAGINLIASANTAAITPLILSKTGNNEVVLGTVNFCIGIATLAGSLIASYTSPPKNRVKAICLSLFFSMSTENFILSFSGSRYIWCFGVVLGWIFIPYMGANLDVVFRSTIPPDMQGRVYACRNTLQFFTIPIGSLCSGAIIDRFFEPLMARQDNSDILCTVFGSGKGSGAAMLMGVLGFAGVAVCVVFSLLLKKEKS
;
A
#
# COMPACT_ATOMS: atom_id res chain seq x y z
N MET A 1 1.73 -20.51 35.85
CA MET A 1 2.17 -19.24 35.28
C MET A 1 3.33 -19.34 34.29
N LYS A 2 4.29 -20.27 34.43
CA LYS A 2 5.45 -20.41 33.48
C LYS A 2 5.07 -20.83 32.05
N ASN A 3 3.94 -21.53 31.82
CA ASN A 3 3.52 -21.97 30.46
C ASN A 3 2.82 -20.88 29.62
N SER A 4 2.40 -19.78 30.23
CA SER A 4 1.70 -18.67 29.55
C SER A 4 2.65 -17.68 28.84
N ILE A 5 3.96 -17.71 29.17
CA ILE A 5 4.94 -16.73 28.65
C ILE A 5 5.59 -17.21 27.34
N LYS A 6 5.70 -18.53 27.12
CA LYS A 6 6.32 -19.10 25.92
C LYS A 6 5.64 -18.69 24.59
N PRO A 7 4.30 -18.74 24.48
CA PRO A 7 3.62 -18.35 23.24
C PRO A 7 3.82 -16.88 22.88
N ILE A 8 3.82 -15.97 23.85
CA ILE A 8 4.04 -14.55 23.63
C ILE A 8 5.47 -14.28 23.13
N LYS A 9 6.47 -14.96 23.71
CA LYS A 9 7.86 -14.84 23.25
C LYS A 9 8.02 -15.34 21.82
N SER A 10 7.40 -16.47 21.46
CA SER A 10 7.44 -16.99 20.09
C SER A 10 6.78 -16.04 19.10
N TYR A 11 5.66 -15.42 19.48
CA TYR A 11 5.00 -14.43 18.65
C TYR A 11 5.85 -13.15 18.49
N LEU A 12 6.41 -12.61 19.57
CA LEU A 12 7.26 -11.43 19.52
C LEU A 12 8.50 -11.68 18.66
N LEU A 13 9.10 -12.86 18.76
CA LEU A 13 10.22 -13.25 17.92
C LEU A 13 9.83 -13.35 16.44
N LEU A 14 8.69 -13.98 16.14
CA LEU A 14 8.15 -14.03 14.78
C LEU A 14 7.86 -12.62 14.27
N TRP A 15 7.13 -11.81 15.05
CA TRP A 15 6.74 -10.46 14.67
C TRP A 15 7.96 -9.56 14.40
N SER A 16 8.97 -9.56 15.28
CA SER A 16 10.15 -8.69 15.12
C SER A 16 10.98 -9.07 13.89
N THR A 17 11.20 -10.36 13.65
CA THR A 17 12.00 -10.82 12.51
C THR A 17 11.25 -10.64 11.19
N GLN A 18 9.96 -10.94 11.14
CA GLN A 18 9.14 -10.71 9.95
C GLN A 18 8.96 -9.21 9.65
N SER A 19 8.84 -8.36 10.67
CA SER A 19 8.79 -6.91 10.48
C SER A 19 10.09 -6.35 9.92
N LEU A 20 11.24 -6.85 10.39
CA LEU A 20 12.55 -6.45 9.89
C LEU A 20 12.77 -6.92 8.44
N SER A 21 12.36 -8.14 8.11
CA SER A 21 12.41 -8.66 6.74
C SER A 21 11.48 -7.88 5.81
N ALA A 22 10.26 -7.56 6.26
CA ALA A 22 9.32 -6.74 5.49
C ALA A 22 9.89 -5.34 5.20
N LEU A 23 10.62 -4.76 6.15
CA LEU A 23 11.32 -3.48 5.95
C LEU A 23 12.40 -3.62 4.86
N GLY A 24 13.24 -4.65 4.91
CA GLY A 24 14.26 -4.94 3.89
C GLY A 24 13.65 -5.07 2.49
N SER A 25 12.61 -5.88 2.36
CA SER A 25 11.92 -6.09 1.07
C SER A 25 11.22 -4.82 0.55
N SER A 26 10.67 -4.00 1.45
CA SER A 26 10.12 -2.70 1.07
C SER A 26 11.20 -1.72 0.60
N MET A 27 12.38 -1.73 1.24
CA MET A 27 13.53 -0.93 0.80
C MET A 27 14.02 -1.35 -0.59
N THR A 28 14.11 -2.65 -0.87
CA THR A 28 14.46 -3.19 -2.19
C THR A 28 13.44 -2.77 -3.23
N SER A 29 12.15 -2.92 -2.97
CA SER A 29 11.08 -2.50 -3.88
C SER A 29 11.12 -1.00 -4.18
N TYR A 30 11.37 -0.18 -3.16
CA TYR A 30 11.51 1.27 -3.32
C TYR A 30 12.74 1.64 -4.15
N ALA A 31 13.90 1.04 -3.87
CA ALA A 31 15.15 1.30 -4.59
C ALA A 31 15.08 0.84 -6.06
N LEU A 32 14.42 -0.28 -6.35
CA LEU A 32 14.17 -0.76 -7.72
C LEU A 32 13.28 0.20 -8.51
N ALA A 33 12.24 0.74 -7.88
CA ALA A 33 11.37 1.74 -8.50
C ALA A 33 12.14 3.05 -8.79
N LEU A 34 12.98 3.48 -7.86
CA LEU A 34 13.84 4.64 -8.00
C LEU A 34 14.85 4.46 -9.15
N TRP A 35 15.56 3.34 -9.15
CA TRP A 35 16.50 2.98 -10.22
C TRP A 35 15.83 2.93 -11.60
N LEU A 36 14.64 2.31 -11.68
CA LEU A 36 13.90 2.20 -12.93
C LEU A 36 13.50 3.57 -13.49
N TYR A 37 13.06 4.48 -12.61
CA TYR A 37 12.72 5.83 -13.03
C TYR A 37 13.96 6.61 -13.47
N GLN A 38 15.06 6.55 -12.73
CA GLN A 38 16.31 7.23 -13.07
C GLN A 38 16.92 6.73 -14.38
N SER A 39 16.91 5.41 -14.60
CA SER A 39 17.48 4.80 -15.80
C SER A 39 16.66 5.03 -17.06
N THR A 40 15.34 5.16 -16.92
CA THR A 40 14.44 5.26 -18.10
C THR A 40 13.80 6.63 -18.29
N GLY A 41 13.74 7.47 -17.26
CA GLY A 41 13.05 8.75 -17.26
C GLY A 41 11.53 8.64 -17.47
N SER A 42 10.96 7.43 -17.42
CA SER A 42 9.55 7.15 -17.75
C SER A 42 8.71 6.90 -16.51
N ALA A 43 7.74 7.77 -16.26
CA ALA A 43 6.73 7.59 -15.22
C ALA A 43 5.85 6.36 -15.49
N LEU A 44 5.57 6.05 -16.74
CA LEU A 44 4.82 4.87 -17.15
C LEU A 44 5.53 3.58 -16.75
N LYS A 45 6.84 3.46 -16.98
CA LYS A 45 7.62 2.28 -16.59
C LYS A 45 7.64 2.12 -15.06
N ALA A 46 7.83 3.20 -14.31
CA ALA A 46 7.75 3.17 -12.85
C ALA A 46 6.36 2.75 -12.35
N ALA A 47 5.29 3.26 -12.96
CA ALA A 47 3.92 2.87 -12.65
C ALA A 47 3.63 1.38 -12.95
N LEU A 48 4.23 0.82 -14.00
CA LEU A 48 4.09 -0.61 -14.35
C LEU A 48 4.59 -1.54 -13.23
N LEU A 49 5.57 -1.14 -12.41
CA LEU A 49 5.97 -1.93 -11.24
C LEU A 49 4.80 -2.13 -10.25
N THR A 50 4.07 -1.05 -9.98
CA THR A 50 2.87 -1.11 -9.11
C THR A 50 1.80 -2.01 -9.74
N VAL A 51 1.57 -1.88 -11.05
CA VAL A 51 0.62 -2.74 -11.77
C VAL A 51 1.01 -4.20 -11.67
N CYS A 52 2.27 -4.53 -11.93
CA CYS A 52 2.78 -5.91 -11.86
C CYS A 52 2.67 -6.49 -10.45
N SER A 53 2.85 -5.70 -9.41
CA SER A 53 2.69 -6.15 -8.03
C SER A 53 1.22 -6.33 -7.62
N TYR A 54 0.37 -5.35 -7.93
CA TYR A 54 -1.03 -5.35 -7.47
C TYR A 54 -1.98 -6.15 -8.35
N ALA A 55 -1.76 -6.27 -9.65
CA ALA A 55 -2.67 -7.00 -10.52
C ALA A 55 -2.80 -8.48 -10.15
N PRO A 56 -1.70 -9.25 -9.93
CA PRO A 56 -1.79 -10.62 -9.44
C PRO A 56 -2.46 -10.71 -8.06
N TYR A 57 -2.15 -9.76 -7.16
CA TYR A 57 -2.77 -9.68 -5.85
C TYR A 57 -4.29 -9.54 -5.94
N VAL A 58 -4.79 -8.61 -6.75
CA VAL A 58 -6.23 -8.38 -6.92
C VAL A 58 -6.94 -9.58 -7.55
N LEU A 59 -6.35 -10.17 -8.59
CA LEU A 59 -6.92 -11.32 -9.29
C LEU A 59 -6.99 -12.57 -8.40
N MET A 60 -5.96 -12.78 -7.58
CA MET A 60 -5.85 -13.99 -6.74
C MET A 60 -6.44 -13.81 -5.34
N SER A 61 -6.72 -12.58 -4.88
CA SER A 61 -7.19 -12.32 -3.52
C SER A 61 -8.50 -13.04 -3.17
N ILE A 62 -9.39 -13.21 -4.14
CA ILE A 62 -10.64 -13.99 -3.98
C ILE A 62 -10.34 -15.46 -3.63
N PHE A 63 -9.30 -16.03 -4.25
CA PHE A 63 -8.91 -17.43 -4.08
C PHE A 63 -7.98 -17.65 -2.87
N ALA A 64 -7.22 -16.63 -2.49
CA ALA A 64 -6.15 -16.72 -1.49
C ALA A 64 -6.68 -17.12 -0.10
N GLY A 65 -7.84 -16.63 0.31
CA GLY A 65 -8.46 -16.97 1.58
C GLY A 65 -8.72 -18.47 1.70
N ALA A 66 -9.38 -19.05 0.72
CA ALA A 66 -9.72 -20.47 0.71
C ALA A 66 -8.49 -21.38 0.48
N LEU A 67 -7.47 -20.89 -0.23
CA LEU A 67 -6.21 -21.60 -0.39
C LEU A 67 -5.43 -21.62 0.92
N SER A 68 -5.40 -20.46 1.60
CA SER A 68 -4.78 -20.33 2.91
C SER A 68 -5.42 -21.21 3.96
N ASP A 69 -6.73 -21.45 3.93
CA ASP A 69 -7.39 -22.31 4.91
C ASP A 69 -6.98 -23.77 4.80
N LYS A 70 -6.65 -24.25 3.59
CA LYS A 70 -6.28 -25.65 3.33
C LYS A 70 -4.81 -25.97 3.62
N TRP A 71 -3.92 -24.98 3.56
CA TRP A 71 -2.48 -25.21 3.63
C TRP A 71 -1.92 -24.98 5.04
N ASN A 72 -0.85 -25.72 5.36
CA ASN A 72 -0.07 -25.50 6.58
C ASN A 72 0.54 -24.09 6.58
N LYS A 73 0.16 -23.25 7.55
CA LYS A 73 0.52 -21.83 7.61
C LYS A 73 2.03 -21.61 7.60
N LYS A 74 2.77 -22.41 8.40
CA LYS A 74 4.24 -22.32 8.46
C LYS A 74 4.88 -22.68 7.12
N ARG A 75 4.45 -23.77 6.48
CA ARG A 75 4.99 -24.19 5.16
C ARG A 75 4.68 -23.13 4.09
N THR A 76 3.48 -22.59 4.10
CA THR A 76 3.08 -21.54 3.17
C THR A 76 3.97 -20.31 3.31
N MET A 77 4.20 -19.83 4.54
CA MET A 77 5.08 -18.68 4.79
C MET A 77 6.52 -18.99 4.32
N LEU A 78 7.08 -20.15 4.67
CA LEU A 78 8.44 -20.53 4.27
C LEU A 78 8.60 -20.62 2.75
N VAL A 79 7.61 -21.17 2.04
CA VAL A 79 7.64 -21.26 0.57
C VAL A 79 7.56 -19.88 -0.05
N CYS A 80 6.65 -19.02 0.41
CA CYS A 80 6.54 -17.64 -0.09
C CYS A 80 7.82 -16.83 0.19
N ASP A 81 8.38 -16.97 1.40
CA ASP A 81 9.63 -16.33 1.78
C ASP A 81 10.79 -16.80 0.89
N LEU A 82 10.89 -18.10 0.61
CA LEU A 82 11.93 -18.65 -0.27
C LEU A 82 11.82 -18.13 -1.71
N PHE A 83 10.59 -18.02 -2.24
CA PHE A 83 10.36 -17.43 -3.56
C PHE A 83 10.76 -15.96 -3.61
N ALA A 84 10.42 -15.18 -2.58
CA ALA A 84 10.82 -13.79 -2.48
C ALA A 84 12.36 -13.64 -2.48
N ALA A 85 13.04 -14.47 -1.69
CA ALA A 85 14.52 -14.49 -1.69
C ALA A 85 15.11 -14.87 -3.05
N PHE A 86 14.55 -15.88 -3.70
CA PHE A 86 14.99 -16.27 -5.03
C PHE A 86 14.89 -15.13 -6.03
N THR A 87 13.78 -14.38 -6.03
CA THR A 87 13.61 -13.21 -6.91
C THR A 87 14.57 -12.07 -6.55
N THR A 88 14.85 -11.86 -5.28
CA THR A 88 15.83 -10.85 -4.81
C THR A 88 17.27 -11.24 -5.19
N VAL A 89 17.64 -12.52 -5.06
CA VAL A 89 18.95 -13.04 -5.51
C VAL A 89 19.08 -12.93 -7.03
N ALA A 90 18.03 -13.28 -7.78
CA ALA A 90 18.03 -13.12 -9.25
C ALA A 90 18.24 -11.65 -9.65
N ALA A 91 17.58 -10.72 -8.99
CA ALA A 91 17.81 -9.28 -9.21
C ALA A 91 19.27 -8.89 -8.91
N PHE A 92 19.82 -9.36 -7.79
CA PHE A 92 21.21 -9.11 -7.42
C PHE A 92 22.20 -9.62 -8.46
N LEU A 93 22.03 -10.83 -8.96
CA LEU A 93 22.88 -11.42 -9.99
C LEU A 93 22.78 -10.66 -11.32
N LEU A 94 21.59 -10.25 -11.72
CA LEU A 94 21.39 -9.44 -12.94
C LEU A 94 22.06 -8.07 -12.85
N ILE A 95 22.01 -7.44 -11.67
CA ILE A 95 22.72 -6.17 -11.43
C ILE A 95 24.23 -6.40 -11.47
N SER A 96 24.73 -7.43 -10.79
CA SER A 96 26.17 -7.74 -10.74
C SER A 96 26.76 -8.10 -12.11
N ALA A 97 25.93 -8.63 -13.01
CA ALA A 97 26.30 -8.94 -14.38
C ALA A 97 26.07 -7.78 -15.36
N ASP A 98 25.60 -6.61 -14.86
CA ASP A 98 25.21 -5.43 -15.68
C ASP A 98 24.16 -5.77 -16.77
N CYS A 99 23.30 -6.75 -16.48
CA CYS A 99 22.26 -7.24 -17.39
C CYS A 99 20.84 -6.93 -16.91
N LEU A 100 20.69 -6.06 -15.91
CA LEU A 100 19.38 -5.73 -15.38
C LEU A 100 18.59 -4.85 -16.35
N GLU A 101 17.45 -5.36 -16.82
CA GLU A 101 16.53 -4.64 -17.68
C GLU A 101 15.16 -4.42 -17.01
N PRO A 102 14.38 -3.41 -17.44
CA PRO A 102 13.07 -3.10 -16.85
C PRO A 102 12.10 -4.29 -16.80
N TRP A 103 12.08 -5.15 -17.80
CA TRP A 103 11.15 -6.28 -17.84
C TRP A 103 11.45 -7.35 -16.77
N HIS A 104 12.71 -7.50 -16.34
CA HIS A 104 13.06 -8.37 -15.21
C HIS A 104 12.36 -7.90 -13.94
N LEU A 105 12.32 -6.57 -13.71
CA LEU A 105 11.67 -5.99 -12.54
C LEU A 105 10.15 -6.18 -12.57
N PHE A 106 9.54 -6.09 -13.75
CA PHE A 106 8.10 -6.36 -13.90
C PHE A 106 7.77 -7.79 -13.52
N LEU A 107 8.56 -8.76 -13.98
CA LEU A 107 8.38 -10.17 -13.66
C LEU A 107 8.58 -10.43 -12.15
N ILE A 108 9.65 -9.90 -11.56
CA ILE A 108 9.95 -10.01 -10.13
C ILE A 108 8.80 -9.44 -9.29
N ASN A 109 8.30 -8.25 -9.64
CA ASN A 109 7.18 -7.65 -8.91
C ASN A 109 5.88 -8.45 -9.07
N ALA A 110 5.60 -9.01 -10.24
CA ALA A 110 4.44 -9.87 -10.46
C ALA A 110 4.51 -11.15 -9.61
N MET A 111 5.66 -11.79 -9.55
CA MET A 111 5.88 -12.97 -8.71
C MET A 111 5.73 -12.65 -7.22
N ASN A 112 6.32 -11.55 -6.76
CA ASN A 112 6.21 -11.09 -5.37
C ASN A 112 4.76 -10.72 -5.02
N GLY A 113 4.03 -10.06 -5.91
CA GLY A 113 2.61 -9.75 -5.74
C GLY A 113 1.75 -11.00 -5.58
N LEU A 114 2.02 -12.03 -6.40
CA LEU A 114 1.36 -13.33 -6.31
C LEU A 114 1.64 -14.03 -4.97
N MET A 115 2.89 -14.07 -4.54
CA MET A 115 3.29 -14.69 -3.28
C MET A 115 2.69 -13.96 -2.07
N ASN A 116 2.69 -12.64 -2.06
CA ASN A 116 2.09 -11.83 -1.00
C ASN A 116 0.60 -12.10 -0.83
N THR A 117 -0.12 -12.42 -1.91
CA THR A 117 -1.56 -12.73 -1.86
C THR A 117 -1.86 -13.92 -0.95
N VAL A 118 -0.97 -14.91 -0.94
CA VAL A 118 -1.13 -16.15 -0.14
C VAL A 118 -0.45 -16.01 1.22
N GLN A 119 0.68 -15.32 1.29
CA GLN A 119 1.46 -15.15 2.51
C GLN A 119 0.75 -14.31 3.57
N GLN A 120 0.08 -13.22 3.16
CA GLN A 120 -0.59 -12.32 4.08
C GLN A 120 -1.66 -13.01 4.94
N PRO A 121 -2.66 -13.71 4.38
CA PRO A 121 -3.64 -14.41 5.20
C PRO A 121 -3.02 -15.56 6.03
N ALA A 122 -2.01 -16.25 5.50
CA ALA A 122 -1.31 -17.29 6.25
C ALA A 122 -0.60 -16.72 7.50
N SER A 123 0.06 -15.57 7.37
CA SER A 123 0.72 -14.86 8.48
C SER A 123 -0.27 -14.35 9.52
N GLU A 124 -1.43 -13.83 9.09
CA GLU A 124 -2.49 -13.37 9.99
C GLU A 124 -3.07 -14.51 10.83
N VAL A 125 -3.35 -15.65 10.20
CA VAL A 125 -3.83 -16.84 10.91
C VAL A 125 -2.76 -17.40 11.84
N ALA A 126 -1.50 -17.48 11.40
CA ALA A 126 -0.37 -17.90 12.23
C ALA A 126 -0.22 -17.05 13.49
N ALA A 127 -0.35 -15.73 13.36
CA ALA A 127 -0.32 -14.80 14.48
C ALA A 127 -1.44 -15.09 15.51
N THR A 128 -2.66 -15.34 15.04
CA THR A 128 -3.79 -15.65 15.93
C THR A 128 -3.65 -17.02 16.61
N GLN A 129 -3.03 -18.00 15.97
CA GLN A 129 -2.81 -19.32 16.56
C GLN A 129 -1.69 -19.35 17.61
N LEU A 130 -0.74 -18.43 17.51
CA LEU A 130 0.38 -18.34 18.46
C LEU A 130 0.00 -17.67 19.78
N ILE A 131 -1.13 -16.97 19.86
CA ILE A 131 -1.43 -16.11 21.01
C ILE A 131 -2.83 -16.37 21.56
N PRO A 132 -2.99 -16.37 22.91
CA PRO A 132 -4.30 -16.40 23.54
C PRO A 132 -5.14 -15.16 23.20
N ASN A 133 -6.46 -15.32 23.08
CA ASN A 133 -7.42 -14.28 22.67
C ASN A 133 -7.30 -12.96 23.45
N LYS A 134 -6.94 -13.01 24.72
CA LYS A 134 -6.72 -11.83 25.57
C LYS A 134 -5.64 -10.86 25.09
N TYR A 135 -4.77 -11.30 24.19
CA TYR A 135 -3.67 -10.49 23.64
C TYR A 135 -3.89 -10.03 22.20
N TYR A 136 -5.02 -10.33 21.56
CA TYR A 136 -5.30 -9.94 20.17
C TYR A 136 -5.23 -8.44 19.94
N GLN A 137 -5.67 -7.63 20.93
CA GLN A 137 -5.52 -6.17 20.83
C GLN A 137 -4.05 -5.73 20.75
N LYS A 138 -3.16 -6.38 21.52
CA LYS A 138 -1.72 -6.09 21.50
C LYS A 138 -1.09 -6.48 20.17
N THR A 139 -1.52 -7.56 19.56
CA THR A 139 -1.01 -7.98 18.24
C THR A 139 -1.42 -7.03 17.13
N GLY A 140 -2.66 -6.53 17.17
CA GLY A 140 -3.12 -5.47 16.27
C GLY A 140 -2.28 -4.19 16.40
N ALA A 141 -1.97 -3.78 17.64
CA ALA A 141 -1.11 -2.63 17.90
C ALA A 141 0.33 -2.84 17.36
N LEU A 142 0.92 -4.02 17.57
CA LEU A 142 2.24 -4.36 17.05
C LEU A 142 2.27 -4.38 15.51
N ARG A 143 1.21 -4.90 14.87
CA ARG A 143 1.08 -4.85 13.41
C ARG A 143 1.01 -3.41 12.89
N SER A 144 0.21 -2.56 13.51
CA SER A 144 0.13 -1.14 13.16
C SER A 144 1.47 -0.43 13.34
N LEU A 145 2.20 -0.78 14.41
CA LEU A 145 3.56 -0.27 14.64
C LEU A 145 4.50 -0.68 13.51
N SER A 146 4.52 -1.96 13.09
CA SER A 146 5.34 -2.42 11.96
C SER A 146 4.99 -1.68 10.67
N GLN A 147 3.72 -1.47 10.38
CA GLN A 147 3.30 -0.73 9.18
C GLN A 147 3.77 0.73 9.21
N SER A 148 3.62 1.40 10.36
CA SER A 148 4.08 2.77 10.53
C SER A 148 5.60 2.88 10.41
N MET A 149 6.34 1.97 11.06
CA MET A 149 7.80 1.91 10.95
C MET A 149 8.23 1.67 9.50
N ASN A 150 7.57 0.76 8.80
CA ASN A 150 7.87 0.47 7.40
C ASN A 150 7.65 1.70 6.52
N THR A 151 6.51 2.38 6.66
CA THR A 151 6.20 3.60 5.90
C THR A 151 7.21 4.73 6.14
N ILE A 152 7.70 4.89 7.37
CA ILE A 152 8.64 5.95 7.74
C ILE A 152 10.08 5.58 7.34
N LEU A 153 10.52 4.37 7.69
CA LEU A 153 11.93 3.99 7.58
C LEU A 153 12.31 3.57 6.16
N THR A 154 11.40 2.96 5.40
CA THR A 154 11.69 2.49 4.04
C THR A 154 12.27 3.58 3.14
N PRO A 155 11.61 4.73 2.92
CA PRO A 155 12.15 5.74 2.01
C PRO A 155 13.48 6.34 2.49
N VAL A 156 13.63 6.50 3.81
CA VAL A 156 14.86 7.08 4.39
C VAL A 156 16.02 6.12 4.26
N LEU A 157 15.86 4.90 4.74
CA LEU A 157 16.94 3.90 4.74
C LEU A 157 17.28 3.44 3.32
N ALA A 158 16.26 3.23 2.47
CA ALA A 158 16.48 2.87 1.07
C ALA A 158 17.24 3.97 0.32
N THR A 159 16.85 5.23 0.48
CA THR A 159 17.54 6.35 -0.17
C THR A 159 18.98 6.50 0.35
N MET A 160 19.20 6.38 1.67
CA MET A 160 20.55 6.43 2.24
C MET A 160 21.45 5.32 1.69
N LEU A 161 20.97 4.06 1.75
CA LEU A 161 21.75 2.92 1.26
C LEU A 161 21.97 2.98 -0.25
N PHE A 162 20.98 3.44 -1.01
CA PHE A 162 21.09 3.64 -2.44
C PHE A 162 22.15 4.71 -2.80
N ALA A 163 22.19 5.80 -2.05
CA ALA A 163 23.18 6.86 -2.24
C ALA A 163 24.62 6.42 -1.91
N PHE A 164 24.80 5.55 -0.89
CA PHE A 164 26.12 5.10 -0.45
C PHE A 164 26.68 3.92 -1.26
N GLY A 165 25.86 2.96 -1.64
CA GLY A 165 26.32 1.72 -2.25
C GLY A 165 25.44 1.23 -3.40
N GLY A 166 24.59 2.11 -3.91
CA GLY A 166 23.67 1.77 -5.00
C GLY A 166 22.65 0.69 -4.64
N LEU A 167 22.06 0.14 -5.66
CA LEU A 167 21.07 -0.95 -5.53
C LEU A 167 21.62 -2.21 -4.85
N PRO A 168 22.89 -2.64 -5.09
CA PRO A 168 23.46 -3.80 -4.42
C PRO A 168 23.45 -3.68 -2.88
N ALA A 169 23.75 -2.52 -2.32
CA ALA A 169 23.76 -2.33 -0.86
C ALA A 169 22.36 -2.53 -0.24
N VAL A 170 21.33 -2.05 -0.89
CA VAL A 170 19.94 -2.22 -0.44
C VAL A 170 19.54 -3.70 -0.47
N ILE A 171 19.87 -4.40 -1.57
CA ILE A 171 19.55 -5.83 -1.73
C ILE A 171 20.31 -6.70 -0.71
N MET A 172 21.56 -6.37 -0.39
CA MET A 172 22.32 -7.11 0.63
C MET A 172 21.67 -7.00 2.02
N VAL A 173 21.15 -5.83 2.38
CA VAL A 173 20.40 -5.64 3.64
C VAL A 173 19.12 -6.47 3.63
N ASP A 174 18.37 -6.46 2.52
CA ASP A 174 17.15 -7.26 2.37
C ASP A 174 17.45 -8.76 2.53
N LEU A 175 18.43 -9.30 1.81
CA LEU A 175 18.82 -10.71 1.89
C LEU A 175 19.30 -11.10 3.31
N THR A 176 19.96 -10.18 4.01
CA THR A 176 20.42 -10.43 5.38
C THR A 176 19.23 -10.49 6.36
N THR A 177 18.33 -9.51 6.31
CA THR A 177 17.14 -9.49 7.16
C THR A 177 16.19 -10.64 6.86
N PHE A 178 16.04 -10.98 5.58
CA PHE A 178 15.32 -12.17 5.13
C PHE A 178 15.92 -13.46 5.73
N SER A 179 17.23 -13.67 5.61
CA SER A 179 17.90 -14.87 6.09
C SER A 179 17.67 -15.08 7.59
N ILE A 180 17.73 -13.98 8.37
CA ILE A 180 17.44 -14.01 9.81
C ILE A 180 15.99 -14.43 10.05
N ALA A 181 15.02 -13.80 9.37
CA ALA A 181 13.61 -14.09 9.54
C ALA A 181 13.25 -15.52 9.13
N PHE A 182 13.78 -15.99 8.00
CA PHE A 182 13.61 -17.36 7.51
C PHE A 182 14.14 -18.40 8.48
N MET A 183 15.38 -18.23 8.97
CA MET A 183 15.99 -19.16 9.93
C MET A 183 15.23 -19.20 11.25
N VAL A 184 14.77 -18.04 11.74
CA VAL A 184 13.94 -17.98 12.95
C VAL A 184 12.61 -18.69 12.75
N LEU A 185 11.91 -18.44 11.64
CA LEU A 185 10.65 -19.13 11.33
C LEU A 185 10.85 -20.65 11.20
N LEU A 186 11.93 -21.08 10.52
CA LEU A 186 12.22 -22.48 10.29
C LEU A 186 12.54 -23.22 11.59
N LEU A 187 13.45 -22.69 12.42
CA LEU A 187 14.04 -23.41 13.55
C LEU A 187 13.30 -23.16 14.88
N PHE A 188 12.82 -21.96 15.13
CA PHE A 188 12.34 -21.56 16.47
C PHE A 188 10.82 -21.44 16.56
N ILE A 189 10.11 -21.23 15.45
CA ILE A 189 8.66 -21.02 15.48
C ILE A 189 7.93 -22.31 15.17
N ARG A 190 7.05 -22.74 16.10
CA ARG A 190 6.10 -23.84 15.90
C ARG A 190 4.71 -23.25 15.88
N ILE A 191 4.06 -23.28 14.73
CA ILE A 191 2.67 -22.84 14.55
C ILE A 191 1.78 -24.06 14.74
N PRO A 192 0.88 -24.07 15.75
CA PRO A 192 -0.07 -25.16 15.93
C PRO A 192 -0.98 -25.26 14.71
N GLU A 193 -1.22 -26.48 14.24
CA GLU A 193 -2.28 -26.69 13.25
C GLU A 193 -3.62 -26.76 14.00
N PRO A 194 -4.64 -26.01 13.57
CA PRO A 194 -5.97 -26.22 14.11
C PRO A 194 -6.44 -27.62 13.72
N GLU A 195 -6.97 -28.37 14.68
CA GLU A 195 -7.75 -29.56 14.37
C GLU A 195 -8.83 -29.13 13.38
N THR A 196 -8.83 -29.74 12.20
CA THR A 196 -9.83 -29.46 11.16
C THR A 196 -11.19 -29.91 11.68
N ALA A 197 -11.87 -28.99 12.36
CA ALA A 197 -13.30 -29.18 12.63
C ALA A 197 -13.98 -29.30 11.26
N ASP A 198 -14.83 -30.32 11.09
CA ASP A 198 -15.64 -30.58 9.92
C ASP A 198 -16.58 -29.39 9.62
N LYS A 199 -16.01 -28.33 9.07
CA LYS A 199 -16.83 -27.29 8.47
C LYS A 199 -17.25 -27.77 7.09
N PRO A 200 -18.53 -27.64 6.74
CA PRO A 200 -19.00 -28.00 5.41
C PRO A 200 -18.14 -27.30 4.38
N LYS A 201 -17.60 -28.08 3.43
CA LYS A 201 -16.73 -27.61 2.36
C LYS A 201 -17.56 -26.81 1.36
N GLU A 202 -17.86 -25.55 1.71
CA GLU A 202 -18.39 -24.63 0.69
C GLU A 202 -17.40 -24.50 -0.45
N THR A 203 -17.91 -24.50 -1.65
CA THR A 203 -17.07 -24.24 -2.83
C THR A 203 -16.66 -22.75 -2.83
N LEU A 204 -15.50 -22.45 -3.43
CA LEU A 204 -15.01 -21.06 -3.57
C LEU A 204 -16.03 -20.15 -4.23
N ILE A 205 -16.71 -20.67 -5.26
CA ILE A 205 -17.71 -19.94 -6.03
C ILE A 205 -18.94 -19.61 -5.17
N GLU A 206 -19.39 -20.54 -4.34
CA GLU A 206 -20.50 -20.31 -3.39
C GLU A 206 -20.17 -19.23 -2.39
N SER A 207 -18.96 -19.24 -1.82
CA SER A 207 -18.50 -18.19 -0.89
C SER A 207 -18.46 -16.82 -1.55
N VAL A 208 -17.94 -16.70 -2.76
CA VAL A 208 -17.93 -15.44 -3.52
C VAL A 208 -19.35 -14.97 -3.84
N ARG A 209 -20.22 -15.89 -4.30
CA ARG A 209 -21.61 -15.58 -4.63
C ARG A 209 -22.39 -15.10 -3.41
N SER A 210 -22.20 -15.73 -2.26
CA SER A 210 -22.86 -15.32 -1.01
C SER A 210 -22.37 -13.94 -0.53
N GLY A 211 -21.05 -13.65 -0.62
CA GLY A 211 -20.49 -12.35 -0.31
C GLY A 211 -21.00 -11.22 -1.21
N LEU A 212 -21.06 -11.46 -2.52
CA LEU A 212 -21.62 -10.50 -3.49
C LEU A 212 -23.13 -10.30 -3.31
N SER A 213 -23.88 -11.38 -3.01
CA SER A 213 -25.31 -11.29 -2.72
C SER A 213 -25.57 -10.43 -1.48
N TRP A 214 -24.79 -10.64 -0.42
CA TRP A 214 -24.88 -9.84 0.80
C TRP A 214 -24.58 -8.37 0.52
N LEU A 215 -23.53 -8.06 -0.27
CA LEU A 215 -23.19 -6.68 -0.64
C LEU A 215 -24.30 -6.01 -1.44
N LYS A 216 -24.95 -6.73 -2.35
CA LYS A 216 -26.11 -6.21 -3.11
C LYS A 216 -27.32 -5.92 -2.19
N ALA A 217 -27.52 -6.73 -1.16
CA ALA A 217 -28.55 -6.51 -0.16
C ALA A 217 -28.24 -5.36 0.82
N ASN A 218 -26.98 -4.89 0.86
CA ASN A 218 -26.52 -3.80 1.74
C ASN A 218 -25.93 -2.63 0.95
N PRO A 219 -26.78 -1.80 0.31
CA PRO A 219 -26.37 -0.78 -0.65
C PRO A 219 -25.45 0.29 -0.04
N LEU A 220 -25.58 0.60 1.25
CA LEU A 220 -24.68 1.54 1.94
C LEU A 220 -23.24 1.04 1.90
N ILE A 221 -23.00 -0.23 2.25
CA ILE A 221 -21.67 -0.83 2.25
C ILE A 221 -21.11 -0.92 0.82
N LEU A 222 -21.92 -1.32 -0.13
CA LEU A 222 -21.53 -1.40 -1.54
C LEU A 222 -21.14 -0.03 -2.11
N LYS A 223 -21.93 1.01 -1.84
CA LYS A 223 -21.60 2.39 -2.25
C LYS A 223 -20.32 2.88 -1.59
N LEU A 224 -20.11 2.55 -0.31
CA LEU A 224 -18.88 2.91 0.39
C LEU A 224 -17.65 2.22 -0.21
N ILE A 225 -17.77 0.96 -0.65
CA ILE A 225 -16.71 0.23 -1.36
C ILE A 225 -16.39 0.92 -2.70
N PHE A 226 -17.39 1.29 -3.49
CA PHE A 226 -17.16 1.99 -4.75
C PHE A 226 -16.61 3.42 -4.56
N PHE A 227 -17.03 4.12 -3.50
CA PHE A 227 -16.41 5.38 -3.11
C PHE A 227 -14.91 5.19 -2.85
N LEU A 228 -14.54 4.20 -2.04
CA LEU A 228 -13.14 3.90 -1.75
C LEU A 228 -12.37 3.42 -2.99
N ALA A 229 -13.02 2.70 -3.91
CA ALA A 229 -12.42 2.34 -5.19
C ALA A 229 -12.08 3.58 -6.03
N GLY A 230 -12.98 4.56 -6.10
CA GLY A 230 -12.72 5.83 -6.75
C GLY A 230 -11.59 6.64 -6.09
N ILE A 231 -11.56 6.67 -4.76
CA ILE A 231 -10.46 7.30 -4.02
C ILE A 231 -9.14 6.56 -4.25
N ASN A 232 -9.12 5.23 -4.24
CA ASN A 232 -7.91 4.45 -4.51
C ASN A 232 -7.37 4.67 -5.94
N LEU A 233 -8.25 4.87 -6.93
CA LEU A 233 -7.85 5.24 -8.28
C LEU A 233 -7.03 6.54 -8.28
N ILE A 234 -7.55 7.56 -7.60
CA ILE A 234 -6.92 8.89 -7.53
C ILE A 234 -5.66 8.84 -6.67
N ALA A 235 -5.71 8.19 -5.52
CA ALA A 235 -4.57 8.07 -4.60
C ALA A 235 -3.41 7.30 -5.24
N SER A 236 -3.69 6.22 -5.99
CA SER A 236 -2.64 5.46 -6.69
C SER A 236 -2.05 6.24 -7.86
N ALA A 237 -2.89 7.02 -8.57
CA ALA A 237 -2.41 7.93 -9.62
C ALA A 237 -1.53 9.05 -9.03
N ASN A 238 -1.91 9.62 -7.88
CA ASN A 238 -1.12 10.60 -7.13
C ASN A 238 0.23 9.99 -6.72
N THR A 239 0.23 8.84 -6.05
CA THR A 239 1.45 8.16 -5.60
C THR A 239 2.41 7.87 -6.77
N ALA A 240 1.89 7.44 -7.92
CA ALA A 240 2.69 7.21 -9.12
C ALA A 240 3.28 8.51 -9.70
N ALA A 241 2.63 9.66 -9.51
CA ALA A 241 3.07 10.95 -10.01
C ALA A 241 4.07 11.67 -9.08
N ILE A 242 4.13 11.35 -7.77
CA ILE A 242 5.03 11.99 -6.80
C ILE A 242 6.50 11.82 -7.20
N THR A 243 6.93 10.61 -7.54
CA THR A 243 8.33 10.32 -7.90
C THR A 243 8.76 11.09 -9.15
N PRO A 244 8.05 11.02 -10.30
CA PRO A 244 8.35 11.84 -11.46
C PRO A 244 8.36 13.33 -11.17
N LEU A 245 7.38 13.83 -10.42
CA LEU A 245 7.28 15.26 -10.06
C LEU A 245 8.54 15.73 -9.33
N ILE A 246 8.89 15.05 -8.25
CA ILE A 246 9.98 15.49 -7.36
C ILE A 246 11.33 15.31 -8.04
N LEU A 247 11.62 14.14 -8.60
CA LEU A 247 12.91 13.85 -9.19
C LEU A 247 13.17 14.74 -10.42
N SER A 248 12.19 14.93 -11.30
CA SER A 248 12.36 15.80 -12.47
C SER A 248 12.59 17.26 -12.10
N LYS A 249 11.85 17.80 -11.11
CA LYS A 249 12.00 19.19 -10.67
C LYS A 249 13.24 19.45 -9.81
N THR A 250 13.86 18.42 -9.25
CA THR A 250 15.04 18.55 -8.38
C THR A 250 16.34 18.02 -8.99
N GLY A 251 16.35 17.71 -10.29
CA GLY A 251 17.52 17.17 -10.96
C GLY A 251 17.94 15.79 -10.43
N ASN A 252 16.97 14.90 -10.20
CA ASN A 252 17.13 13.55 -9.65
C ASN A 252 17.67 13.53 -8.20
N ASN A 253 17.26 14.48 -7.38
CA ASN A 253 17.66 14.50 -5.97
C ASN A 253 16.78 13.55 -5.12
N GLU A 254 17.32 12.36 -4.85
CA GLU A 254 16.65 11.32 -4.06
C GLU A 254 16.42 11.74 -2.59
N VAL A 255 17.29 12.59 -2.04
CA VAL A 255 17.17 13.06 -0.66
C VAL A 255 15.88 13.88 -0.49
N VAL A 256 15.53 14.69 -1.48
CA VAL A 256 14.26 15.45 -1.46
C VAL A 256 13.07 14.50 -1.52
N LEU A 257 13.10 13.52 -2.42
CA LEU A 257 12.04 12.50 -2.50
C LEU A 257 11.92 11.71 -1.18
N GLY A 258 13.05 11.28 -0.62
CA GLY A 258 13.09 10.58 0.68
C GLY A 258 12.53 11.44 1.80
N THR A 259 12.82 12.75 1.81
CA THR A 259 12.31 13.70 2.81
C THR A 259 10.78 13.85 2.71
N VAL A 260 10.24 13.98 1.50
CA VAL A 260 8.77 14.07 1.29
C VAL A 260 8.08 12.79 1.76
N ASN A 261 8.62 11.61 1.41
CA ASN A 261 8.07 10.34 1.87
C ASN A 261 8.19 10.15 3.39
N PHE A 262 9.26 10.64 4.01
CA PHE A 262 9.40 10.67 5.47
C PHE A 262 8.33 11.54 6.13
N CYS A 263 8.01 12.70 5.55
CA CYS A 263 6.92 13.56 6.00
C CYS A 263 5.56 12.85 5.92
N ILE A 264 5.29 12.04 4.88
CA ILE A 264 4.10 11.17 4.78
C ILE A 264 4.03 10.23 5.98
N GLY A 265 5.14 9.56 6.30
CA GLY A 265 5.22 8.65 7.44
C GLY A 265 4.92 9.33 8.78
N ILE A 266 5.53 10.49 9.03
CA ILE A 266 5.30 11.28 10.24
C ILE A 266 3.84 11.75 10.32
N ALA A 267 3.26 12.22 9.21
CA ALA A 267 1.87 12.65 9.14
C ALA A 267 0.91 11.50 9.48
N THR A 268 1.16 10.31 8.94
CA THR A 268 0.39 9.10 9.23
C THR A 268 0.48 8.72 10.70
N LEU A 269 1.67 8.81 11.31
CA LEU A 269 1.87 8.53 12.72
C LEU A 269 1.14 9.54 13.62
N ALA A 270 1.29 10.83 13.33
CA ALA A 270 0.61 11.91 14.04
C ALA A 270 -0.92 11.77 13.91
N GLY A 271 -1.42 11.49 12.70
CA GLY A 271 -2.83 11.24 12.44
C GLY A 271 -3.37 10.02 13.20
N SER A 272 -2.57 8.95 13.36
CA SER A 272 -2.94 7.78 14.15
C SER A 272 -3.06 8.10 15.63
N LEU A 273 -2.15 8.91 16.17
CA LEU A 273 -2.23 9.40 17.55
C LEU A 273 -3.47 10.27 17.74
N ILE A 274 -3.69 11.25 16.86
CA ILE A 274 -4.89 12.11 16.90
C ILE A 274 -6.16 11.26 16.85
N ALA A 275 -6.23 10.29 15.94
CA ALA A 275 -7.38 9.39 15.81
C ALA A 275 -7.65 8.59 17.10
N SER A 276 -6.60 8.18 17.84
CA SER A 276 -6.74 7.42 19.09
C SER A 276 -7.27 8.26 20.26
N TYR A 277 -6.98 9.56 20.29
CA TYR A 277 -7.49 10.47 21.32
C TYR A 277 -8.82 11.17 20.95
N THR A 278 -9.23 11.08 19.67
CA THR A 278 -10.46 11.74 19.21
C THR A 278 -11.69 10.91 19.57
N SER A 279 -12.69 11.55 20.19
CA SER A 279 -13.97 10.91 20.51
C SER A 279 -14.68 10.41 19.24
N PRO A 280 -15.42 9.29 19.32
CA PRO A 280 -16.16 8.76 18.19
C PRO A 280 -17.11 9.81 17.58
N PRO A 281 -17.11 10.02 16.25
CA PRO A 281 -18.00 11.00 15.64
C PRO A 281 -19.45 10.50 15.65
N LYS A 282 -20.41 11.43 15.76
CA LYS A 282 -21.84 11.10 15.67
C LYS A 282 -22.23 10.43 14.35
N ASN A 283 -21.55 10.81 13.26
CA ASN A 283 -21.77 10.22 11.94
C ASN A 283 -20.43 9.82 11.32
N ARG A 284 -20.11 8.50 11.37
CA ARG A 284 -18.85 7.95 10.87
C ARG A 284 -18.70 8.09 9.35
N VAL A 285 -19.78 7.89 8.59
CA VAL A 285 -19.76 8.04 7.12
C VAL A 285 -19.41 9.48 6.72
N LYS A 286 -20.00 10.47 7.40
CA LYS A 286 -19.65 11.88 7.19
C LYS A 286 -18.19 12.16 7.55
N ALA A 287 -17.69 11.59 8.65
CA ALA A 287 -16.29 11.74 9.05
C ALA A 287 -15.34 11.17 8.01
N ILE A 288 -15.63 9.98 7.44
CA ILE A 288 -14.88 9.36 6.34
C ILE A 288 -14.84 10.27 5.12
N CYS A 289 -16.00 10.78 4.67
CA CYS A 289 -16.08 11.66 3.50
C CYS A 289 -15.31 12.97 3.70
N LEU A 290 -15.42 13.60 4.88
CA LEU A 290 -14.70 14.83 5.18
C LEU A 290 -13.18 14.62 5.26
N SER A 291 -12.73 13.56 5.90
CA SER A 291 -11.30 13.24 5.98
C SER A 291 -10.69 13.06 4.59
N LEU A 292 -11.37 12.31 3.70
CA LEU A 292 -10.93 12.11 2.33
C LEU A 292 -11.01 13.39 1.50
N PHE A 293 -12.04 14.21 1.70
CA PHE A 293 -12.15 15.50 1.03
C PHE A 293 -10.96 16.42 1.37
N PHE A 294 -10.64 16.58 2.65
CA PHE A 294 -9.48 17.38 3.05
C PHE A 294 -8.16 16.78 2.59
N SER A 295 -7.99 15.47 2.69
CA SER A 295 -6.81 14.79 2.18
C SER A 295 -6.59 15.05 0.69
N MET A 296 -7.59 14.76 -0.14
CA MET A 296 -7.48 14.88 -1.59
C MET A 296 -7.32 16.33 -2.06
N SER A 297 -8.01 17.28 -1.42
CA SER A 297 -7.94 18.70 -1.80
C SER A 297 -6.62 19.34 -1.39
N THR A 298 -6.09 19.05 -0.21
CA THR A 298 -4.88 19.74 0.27
C THR A 298 -3.62 19.20 -0.41
N GLU A 299 -3.40 17.89 -0.41
CA GLU A 299 -2.20 17.29 -0.96
C GLU A 299 -2.04 17.60 -2.45
N ASN A 300 -3.05 17.23 -3.25
CA ASN A 300 -2.94 17.31 -4.70
C ASN A 300 -2.74 18.75 -5.19
N PHE A 301 -3.46 19.72 -4.66
CA PHE A 301 -3.31 21.11 -5.08
C PHE A 301 -1.99 21.73 -4.60
N ILE A 302 -1.56 21.45 -3.38
CA ILE A 302 -0.29 21.98 -2.87
C ILE A 302 0.89 21.42 -3.65
N LEU A 303 0.89 20.13 -3.97
CA LEU A 303 1.96 19.52 -4.78
C LEU A 303 1.94 20.06 -6.22
N SER A 304 0.76 20.34 -6.77
CA SER A 304 0.59 20.84 -8.13
C SER A 304 1.19 22.23 -8.33
N PHE A 305 0.95 23.16 -7.40
CA PHE A 305 1.25 24.59 -7.60
C PHE A 305 2.61 25.03 -7.06
N SER A 306 3.44 24.12 -6.54
CA SER A 306 4.72 24.49 -5.97
C SER A 306 5.90 23.68 -6.54
N GLY A 307 7.06 24.34 -6.63
CA GLY A 307 8.36 23.73 -6.88
C GLY A 307 9.25 23.65 -5.64
N SER A 308 8.76 24.04 -4.46
CA SER A 308 9.54 24.08 -3.23
C SER A 308 9.42 22.81 -2.42
N ARG A 309 10.56 22.24 -2.01
CA ARG A 309 10.60 21.06 -1.14
C ARG A 309 9.84 21.22 0.17
N TYR A 310 9.86 22.40 0.75
CA TYR A 310 9.16 22.68 2.03
C TYR A 310 7.65 22.68 1.87
N ILE A 311 7.17 23.23 0.75
CA ILE A 311 5.74 23.27 0.44
C ILE A 311 5.24 21.88 0.08
N TRP A 312 6.03 21.04 -0.61
CA TRP A 312 5.69 19.64 -0.85
C TRP A 312 5.57 18.86 0.46
N CYS A 313 6.54 19.00 1.38
CA CYS A 313 6.47 18.38 2.71
C CYS A 313 5.21 18.83 3.48
N PHE A 314 4.88 20.11 3.44
CA PHE A 314 3.69 20.64 4.07
C PHE A 314 2.40 20.08 3.43
N GLY A 315 2.34 19.98 2.11
CA GLY A 315 1.21 19.43 1.37
C GLY A 315 0.92 17.97 1.73
N VAL A 316 1.95 17.12 1.72
CA VAL A 316 1.79 15.71 2.09
C VAL A 316 1.42 15.54 3.56
N VAL A 317 1.94 16.36 4.46
CA VAL A 317 1.55 16.32 5.89
C VAL A 317 0.07 16.62 6.04
N LEU A 318 -0.43 17.68 5.40
CA LEU A 318 -1.86 18.02 5.44
C LEU A 318 -2.74 16.95 4.81
N GLY A 319 -2.31 16.31 3.73
CA GLY A 319 -3.06 15.24 3.08
C GLY A 319 -3.15 13.97 3.94
N TRP A 320 -2.01 13.50 4.44
CA TRP A 320 -1.91 12.19 5.07
C TRP A 320 -2.33 12.14 6.55
N ILE A 321 -2.40 13.27 7.23
CA ILE A 321 -2.81 13.32 8.65
C ILE A 321 -4.26 12.85 8.87
N PHE A 322 -5.14 13.00 7.87
CA PHE A 322 -6.55 12.61 7.95
C PHE A 322 -6.80 11.12 7.66
N ILE A 323 -5.86 10.43 7.00
CA ILE A 323 -6.04 9.06 6.52
C ILE A 323 -6.23 8.04 7.67
N PRO A 324 -5.45 8.08 8.78
CA PRO A 324 -5.67 7.16 9.90
C PRO A 324 -7.03 7.33 10.58
N TYR A 325 -7.48 8.57 10.72
CA TYR A 325 -8.80 8.85 11.29
C TYR A 325 -9.93 8.32 10.40
N MET A 326 -9.81 8.48 9.10
CA MET A 326 -10.71 7.88 8.11
C MET A 326 -10.71 6.35 8.24
N GLY A 327 -9.53 5.73 8.26
CA GLY A 327 -9.37 4.27 8.35
C GLY A 327 -10.01 3.69 9.62
N ALA A 328 -9.78 4.31 10.79
CA ALA A 328 -10.37 3.88 12.05
C ALA A 328 -11.91 3.92 12.03
N ASN A 329 -12.50 4.99 11.46
CA ASN A 329 -13.96 5.07 11.33
C ASN A 329 -14.52 4.08 10.31
N LEU A 330 -13.80 3.84 9.22
CA LEU A 330 -14.15 2.85 8.19
C LEU A 330 -14.19 1.42 8.76
N ASP A 331 -13.17 1.04 9.51
CA ASP A 331 -13.09 -0.28 10.15
C ASP A 331 -14.26 -0.53 11.10
N VAL A 332 -14.66 0.49 11.86
CA VAL A 332 -15.83 0.35 12.74
C VAL A 332 -17.12 0.20 11.94
N VAL A 333 -17.32 0.97 10.87
CA VAL A 333 -18.50 0.84 9.99
C VAL A 333 -18.59 -0.58 9.43
N PHE A 334 -17.51 -1.12 8.88
CA PHE A 334 -17.52 -2.47 8.32
C PHE A 334 -17.76 -3.54 9.38
N ARG A 335 -17.01 -3.49 10.50
CA ARG A 335 -17.14 -4.50 11.59
C ARG A 335 -18.49 -4.50 12.27
N SER A 336 -19.13 -3.32 12.41
CA SER A 336 -20.44 -3.23 13.05
C SER A 336 -21.60 -3.60 12.12
N THR A 337 -21.40 -3.52 10.79
CA THR A 337 -22.47 -3.78 9.82
C THR A 337 -22.43 -5.20 9.27
N ILE A 338 -21.21 -5.76 9.09
CA ILE A 338 -21.04 -7.09 8.50
C ILE A 338 -21.12 -8.15 9.59
N PRO A 339 -22.07 -9.13 9.50
CA PRO A 339 -22.17 -10.24 10.44
C PRO A 339 -20.85 -11.03 10.54
N PRO A 340 -20.44 -11.50 11.73
CA PRO A 340 -19.15 -12.18 11.93
C PRO A 340 -18.92 -13.39 11.02
N ASP A 341 -19.98 -14.15 10.74
CA ASP A 341 -19.98 -15.34 9.86
C ASP A 341 -19.81 -14.99 8.37
N MET A 342 -20.15 -13.75 7.98
CA MET A 342 -20.02 -13.25 6.61
C MET A 342 -18.75 -12.41 6.37
N GLN A 343 -18.04 -12.01 7.43
CA GLN A 343 -16.92 -11.07 7.33
C GLN A 343 -15.84 -11.54 6.34
N GLY A 344 -15.43 -12.80 6.40
CA GLY A 344 -14.41 -13.34 5.49
C GLY A 344 -14.81 -13.22 4.02
N ARG A 345 -16.05 -13.59 3.69
CA ARG A 345 -16.59 -13.57 2.33
C ARG A 345 -16.76 -12.14 1.80
N VAL A 346 -17.33 -11.28 2.64
CA VAL A 346 -17.57 -9.87 2.28
C VAL A 346 -16.25 -9.11 2.15
N TYR A 347 -15.27 -9.34 3.03
CA TYR A 347 -13.94 -8.70 2.91
C TYR A 347 -13.17 -9.17 1.68
N ALA A 348 -13.27 -10.44 1.29
CA ALA A 348 -12.67 -10.92 0.05
C ALA A 348 -13.26 -10.20 -1.17
N CYS A 349 -14.58 -10.11 -1.27
CA CYS A 349 -15.27 -9.36 -2.33
C CYS A 349 -14.92 -7.87 -2.29
N ARG A 350 -14.90 -7.26 -1.10
CA ARG A 350 -14.50 -5.87 -0.91
C ARG A 350 -13.09 -5.62 -1.43
N ASN A 351 -12.11 -6.44 -1.04
CA ASN A 351 -10.73 -6.23 -1.42
C ASN A 351 -10.57 -6.22 -2.95
N THR A 352 -11.21 -7.14 -3.64
CA THR A 352 -11.22 -7.13 -5.11
C THR A 352 -11.88 -5.87 -5.67
N LEU A 353 -13.12 -5.55 -5.22
CA LEU A 353 -13.89 -4.41 -5.73
C LEU A 353 -13.29 -3.05 -5.37
N GLN A 354 -12.50 -2.96 -4.31
CA GLN A 354 -11.89 -1.72 -3.86
C GLN A 354 -10.49 -1.51 -4.44
N PHE A 355 -9.68 -2.57 -4.57
CA PHE A 355 -8.27 -2.43 -4.91
C PHE A 355 -7.94 -2.64 -6.38
N PHE A 356 -8.88 -3.15 -7.21
CA PHE A 356 -8.64 -3.30 -8.66
C PHE A 356 -8.34 -1.96 -9.36
N THR A 357 -8.76 -0.85 -8.77
CA THR A 357 -8.52 0.49 -9.31
C THR A 357 -7.09 0.98 -9.10
N ILE A 358 -6.33 0.39 -8.16
CA ILE A 358 -4.94 0.80 -7.87
C ILE A 358 -4.02 0.62 -9.08
N PRO A 359 -3.92 -0.57 -9.71
CA PRO A 359 -3.11 -0.73 -10.91
C PRO A 359 -3.59 0.14 -12.07
N ILE A 360 -4.90 0.36 -12.20
CA ILE A 360 -5.47 1.23 -13.24
C ILE A 360 -5.03 2.68 -13.02
N GLY A 361 -5.19 3.20 -11.81
CA GLY A 361 -4.79 4.57 -11.47
C GLY A 361 -3.31 4.83 -11.70
N SER A 362 -2.45 3.90 -11.24
CA SER A 362 -1.00 4.01 -11.45
C SER A 362 -0.63 3.99 -12.94
N LEU A 363 -1.21 3.06 -13.71
CA LEU A 363 -0.96 2.95 -15.15
C LEU A 363 -1.43 4.20 -15.91
N CYS A 364 -2.64 4.67 -15.63
CA CYS A 364 -3.19 5.87 -16.24
C CYS A 364 -2.34 7.09 -15.91
N SER A 365 -1.89 7.23 -14.66
CA SER A 365 -1.00 8.31 -14.23
C SER A 365 0.28 8.35 -15.07
N GLY A 366 1.01 7.24 -15.12
CA GLY A 366 2.24 7.17 -15.89
C GLY A 366 2.05 7.45 -17.39
N ALA A 367 0.97 6.87 -17.97
CA ALA A 367 0.67 7.08 -19.39
C ALA A 367 0.27 8.53 -19.70
N ILE A 368 -0.53 9.16 -18.83
CA ILE A 368 -0.98 10.56 -18.99
C ILE A 368 0.22 11.50 -18.84
N ILE A 369 1.10 11.27 -17.87
CA ILE A 369 2.32 12.07 -17.71
C ILE A 369 3.18 11.97 -18.97
N ASP A 370 3.61 10.76 -19.34
CA ASP A 370 4.61 10.57 -20.37
C ASP A 370 4.11 10.91 -21.79
N ARG A 371 2.82 10.62 -22.10
CA ARG A 371 2.28 10.74 -23.47
C ARG A 371 1.51 12.02 -23.72
N PHE A 372 0.98 12.66 -22.66
CA PHE A 372 0.11 13.82 -22.83
C PHE A 372 0.65 15.06 -22.14
N PHE A 373 0.85 15.04 -20.82
CA PHE A 373 1.11 16.26 -20.06
C PHE A 373 2.56 16.74 -20.15
N GLU A 374 3.56 15.84 -20.13
CA GLU A 374 4.96 16.27 -20.34
C GLU A 374 5.17 16.82 -21.75
N PRO A 375 4.70 16.16 -22.86
CA PRO A 375 4.78 16.74 -24.19
C PRO A 375 3.98 18.03 -24.36
N LEU A 376 2.82 18.16 -23.70
CA LEU A 376 2.02 19.39 -23.72
C LEU A 376 2.79 20.54 -23.08
N MET A 377 3.32 20.33 -21.88
CA MET A 377 4.08 21.36 -21.15
C MET A 377 5.40 21.72 -21.82
N ALA A 378 6.05 20.76 -22.49
CA ALA A 378 7.28 21.02 -23.25
C ALA A 378 7.09 21.93 -24.48
N ARG A 379 5.87 22.08 -24.97
CA ARG A 379 5.52 22.95 -26.13
C ARG A 379 5.09 24.36 -25.73
N GLN A 380 4.87 24.59 -24.43
CA GLN A 380 4.40 25.88 -23.92
C GLN A 380 5.58 26.84 -23.73
N ASP A 381 5.37 28.10 -24.03
CA ASP A 381 6.32 29.17 -23.70
C ASP A 381 6.30 29.51 -22.21
N ASN A 382 7.43 29.94 -21.67
CA ASN A 382 7.54 30.27 -20.24
C ASN A 382 6.57 31.37 -19.78
N SER A 383 6.00 32.14 -20.69
CA SER A 383 4.99 33.17 -20.44
C SER A 383 3.56 32.64 -20.41
N ASP A 384 3.34 31.37 -20.72
CA ASP A 384 2.00 30.80 -20.75
C ASP A 384 1.43 30.60 -19.32
N ILE A 385 0.12 30.71 -19.19
CA ILE A 385 -0.61 30.53 -17.94
C ILE A 385 -0.32 29.14 -17.33
N LEU A 386 -0.23 28.10 -18.17
CA LEU A 386 0.08 26.73 -17.71
C LEU A 386 1.48 26.66 -17.08
N CYS A 387 2.48 27.30 -17.68
CA CYS A 387 3.83 27.37 -17.11
C CYS A 387 3.89 28.22 -15.84
N THR A 388 3.09 29.25 -15.73
CA THR A 388 2.99 30.07 -14.52
C THR A 388 2.37 29.28 -13.35
N VAL A 389 1.38 28.42 -13.63
CA VAL A 389 0.65 27.65 -12.61
C VAL A 389 1.39 26.38 -12.19
N PHE A 390 1.89 25.59 -13.16
CA PHE A 390 2.48 24.27 -12.90
C PHE A 390 4.03 24.26 -12.97
N GLY A 391 4.61 25.41 -13.31
CA GLY A 391 6.03 25.58 -13.55
C GLY A 391 6.44 25.11 -14.95
N SER A 392 7.68 25.43 -15.35
CA SER A 392 8.26 25.04 -16.64
C SER A 392 9.23 23.86 -16.50
N GLY A 393 9.56 23.20 -17.64
CA GLY A 393 10.53 22.13 -17.73
C GLY A 393 10.00 20.76 -17.31
N LYS A 394 10.90 19.78 -17.17
CA LYS A 394 10.54 18.40 -16.78
C LYS A 394 9.87 18.37 -15.41
N GLY A 395 8.83 17.54 -15.28
CA GLY A 395 8.02 17.40 -14.08
C GLY A 395 6.80 18.34 -14.02
N SER A 396 6.68 19.29 -14.97
CA SER A 396 5.51 20.17 -15.04
C SER A 396 4.26 19.41 -15.49
N GLY A 397 4.39 18.39 -16.34
CA GLY A 397 3.30 17.49 -16.68
C GLY A 397 2.81 16.67 -15.50
N ALA A 398 3.71 16.20 -14.63
CA ALA A 398 3.33 15.54 -13.40
C ALA A 398 2.62 16.50 -12.43
N ALA A 399 3.08 17.77 -12.31
CA ALA A 399 2.42 18.80 -11.52
C ALA A 399 0.99 19.09 -12.04
N MET A 400 0.81 19.17 -13.35
CA MET A 400 -0.50 19.35 -13.98
C MET A 400 -1.43 18.18 -13.68
N LEU A 401 -0.92 16.94 -13.75
CA LEU A 401 -1.73 15.78 -13.36
C LEU A 401 -2.19 15.87 -11.91
N MET A 402 -1.31 16.28 -10.97
CA MET A 402 -1.70 16.46 -9.56
C MET A 402 -2.87 17.43 -9.42
N GLY A 403 -2.86 18.56 -10.15
CA GLY A 403 -3.99 19.51 -10.15
C GLY A 403 -5.28 18.87 -10.62
N VAL A 404 -5.24 18.11 -11.74
CA VAL A 404 -6.42 17.38 -12.25
C VAL A 404 -6.92 16.36 -11.23
N LEU A 405 -6.01 15.61 -10.59
CA LEU A 405 -6.36 14.64 -9.55
C LEU A 405 -6.98 15.31 -8.33
N GLY A 406 -6.56 16.54 -7.97
CA GLY A 406 -7.17 17.34 -6.92
C GLY A 406 -8.65 17.63 -7.21
N PHE A 407 -8.96 18.11 -8.41
CA PHE A 407 -10.36 18.33 -8.83
C PHE A 407 -11.16 17.03 -8.90
N ALA A 408 -10.59 15.97 -9.44
CA ALA A 408 -11.24 14.66 -9.51
C ALA A 408 -11.53 14.10 -8.10
N GLY A 409 -10.59 14.22 -7.15
CA GLY A 409 -10.75 13.79 -5.77
C GLY A 409 -11.85 14.54 -5.04
N VAL A 410 -11.87 15.86 -5.19
CA VAL A 410 -12.96 16.71 -4.65
C VAL A 410 -14.31 16.32 -5.24
N ALA A 411 -14.39 16.13 -6.56
CA ALA A 411 -15.63 15.75 -7.24
C ALA A 411 -16.15 14.39 -6.75
N VAL A 412 -15.28 13.38 -6.64
CA VAL A 412 -15.64 12.06 -6.10
C VAL A 412 -16.15 12.18 -4.67
N CYS A 413 -15.46 12.92 -3.80
CA CYS A 413 -15.89 13.13 -2.41
C CYS A 413 -17.25 13.82 -2.31
N VAL A 414 -17.51 14.85 -3.13
CA VAL A 414 -18.78 15.57 -3.15
C VAL A 414 -19.91 14.68 -3.64
N VAL A 415 -19.75 14.03 -4.79
CA VAL A 415 -20.77 13.15 -5.39
C VAL A 415 -21.16 12.03 -4.43
N PHE A 416 -20.19 11.32 -3.85
CA PHE A 416 -20.48 10.23 -2.91
C PHE A 416 -21.04 10.73 -1.57
N SER A 417 -20.61 11.90 -1.08
CA SER A 417 -21.23 12.52 0.10
C SER A 417 -22.72 12.78 -0.10
N LEU A 418 -23.12 13.21 -1.30
CA LEU A 418 -24.53 13.42 -1.66
C LEU A 418 -25.30 12.09 -1.81
N LEU A 419 -24.69 11.09 -2.45
CA LEU A 419 -25.29 9.75 -2.62
C LEU A 419 -25.51 9.01 -1.29
N LEU A 420 -24.56 9.14 -0.36
CA LEU A 420 -24.63 8.51 0.96
C LEU A 420 -25.58 9.25 1.93
N LYS A 421 -25.85 10.54 1.68
CA LYS A 421 -26.81 11.33 2.47
C LYS A 421 -28.26 10.93 2.20
N LYS A 422 -28.60 10.53 0.97
CA LYS A 422 -29.96 10.14 0.56
C LYS A 422 -30.46 8.85 1.20
N GLU A 423 -29.60 8.00 1.76
CA GLU A 423 -30.00 6.74 2.39
C GLU A 423 -30.30 6.87 3.90
N LYS A 424 -30.16 8.07 4.46
CA LYS A 424 -30.49 8.35 5.88
C LYS A 424 -31.81 9.10 6.05
N SER A 425 -32.44 9.51 4.98
CA SER A 425 -33.80 10.06 4.90
C SER A 425 -34.78 9.00 4.43
#